data_a0a1e50463315cbf18908c51b1ce4da6
#
_entry.id   a0a1e50463315cbf18908c51b1ce4da6
#
_cell.length_a   1.000
_cell.length_b   1.000
_cell.length_c   1.000
_cell.angle_alpha   90.00
_cell.angle_beta   90.00
_cell.angle_gamma   90.00
#
_symmetry.space_group_name_H-M   'P 1'
#
loop_
_entity.id
_entity.type
_entity.pdbx_description
1 polymer ?
#
loop_
_entity_poly.entity_id
_entity_poly.type
_entity_poly.pdbx_seq_one_letter_code
_entity_poly.pdbx_strand_id
1 'polypeptide(L)' 'MGTIQIKEKIQELENWLLENPNSQERSLIESDIKKLKNQLEKNHE' A
#
# COMPACT_ATOMS: atom_id res chain seq x y z
N MET A 1 -7.24 -4.26 -12.74
CA MET A 1 -5.97 -3.57 -12.48
C MET A 1 -4.81 -4.52 -12.60
N GLY A 2 -3.73 -4.04 -13.18
CA GLY A 2 -2.53 -4.85 -13.28
C GLY A 2 -1.75 -4.88 -11.99
N THR A 3 -0.90 -5.89 -11.86
CA THR A 3 -0.08 -6.03 -10.65
C THR A 3 0.91 -4.87 -10.51
N ILE A 4 1.36 -4.31 -11.62
CA ILE A 4 2.29 -3.19 -11.59
C ILE A 4 1.63 -1.98 -10.91
N GLN A 5 0.37 -1.71 -11.25
CA GLN A 5 -0.35 -0.61 -10.65
C GLN A 5 -0.53 -0.80 -9.14
N ILE A 6 -0.80 -2.03 -8.74
CA ILE A 6 -0.94 -2.34 -7.31
C ILE A 6 0.39 -2.11 -6.60
N LYS A 7 1.48 -2.57 -7.18
CA LYS A 7 2.80 -2.39 -6.59
C LYS A 7 3.16 -0.90 -6.47
N GLU A 8 2.85 -0.13 -7.50
CA GLU A 8 3.12 1.30 -7.48
C GLU A 8 2.33 1.99 -6.37
N LYS A 9 1.09 1.58 -6.19
CA LYS A 9 0.27 2.18 -5.15
C LYS A 9 0.80 1.85 -3.77
N ILE A 10 1.23 0.61 -3.56
CA ILE A 10 1.83 0.21 -2.31
C ILE A 10 3.07 1.05 -2.02
N GLN A 11 3.93 1.19 -3.03
CA GLN A 11 5.15 1.97 -2.86
C GLN A 11 4.84 3.42 -2.51
N GLU A 12 3.85 3.99 -3.17
CA GLU A 12 3.44 5.36 -2.92
C GLU A 12 2.98 5.54 -1.47
N LEU A 13 2.17 4.61 -1.00
CA LEU A 13 1.67 4.68 0.37
C LEU A 13 2.79 4.48 1.39
N GLU A 14 3.72 3.58 1.10
CA GLU A 14 4.86 3.37 1.99
C GLU A 14 5.73 4.61 2.06
N ASN A 15 5.96 5.26 0.92
CA ASN A 15 6.72 6.50 0.92
C ASN A 15 6.03 7.58 1.75
N TRP A 16 4.71 7.65 1.64
CA TRP A 16 3.95 8.61 2.42
C TRP A 16 4.15 8.38 3.92
N LEU A 17 4.16 7.13 4.34
CA LEU A 17 4.38 6.81 5.75
C LEU A 17 5.77 7.21 6.22
N LEU A 18 6.76 7.05 5.37
CA LEU A 18 8.13 7.47 5.70
C LEU A 18 8.21 8.98 5.92
N GLU A 19 7.44 9.74 5.15
CA GLU A 19 7.44 11.18 5.27
C GLU A 19 6.53 11.67 6.39
N ASN A 20 5.59 10.86 6.81
CA ASN A 20 4.60 11.24 7.82
C ASN A 20 4.51 10.17 8.92
N PRO A 21 5.61 9.89 9.63
CA PRO A 21 5.62 8.76 10.58
C PRO A 21 4.72 8.98 11.78
N ASN A 22 4.38 10.21 12.10
CA ASN A 22 3.55 10.52 13.26
C ASN A 22 2.14 10.93 12.89
N SER A 23 1.72 10.62 11.67
CA SER A 23 0.38 10.97 11.22
C SER A 23 -0.67 10.12 11.91
N GLN A 24 -1.81 10.74 12.23
CA GLN A 24 -2.94 10.00 12.78
C GLN A 24 -3.55 9.06 11.75
N GLU A 25 -3.28 9.30 10.47
CA GLU A 25 -3.80 8.46 9.40
C GLU A 25 -2.93 7.24 9.13
N ARG A 26 -1.85 7.10 9.87
CA ARG A 26 -0.90 6.02 9.65
C ARG A 26 -1.58 4.65 9.67
N SER A 27 -2.46 4.42 10.65
CA SER A 27 -3.15 3.14 10.75
C SER A 27 -4.00 2.87 9.52
N LEU A 28 -4.68 3.89 9.03
CA LEU A 28 -5.51 3.74 7.82
C LEU A 28 -4.65 3.40 6.61
N ILE A 29 -3.52 4.09 6.47
CA ILE A 29 -2.62 3.84 5.36
C ILE A 29 -2.03 2.43 5.44
N GLU A 30 -1.64 2.00 6.62
CA GLU A 30 -1.10 0.65 6.80
C GLU A 30 -2.14 -0.41 6.44
N SER A 31 -3.40 -0.17 6.82
CA SER A 31 -4.49 -1.06 6.45
C SER A 31 -4.65 -1.15 4.93
N ASP A 32 -4.58 -0.01 4.27
CA ASP A 32 -4.69 0.03 2.81
C ASP A 32 -3.56 -0.75 2.15
N ILE A 33 -2.35 -0.58 2.65
CA ILE A 33 -1.19 -1.31 2.12
C ILE A 33 -1.43 -2.81 2.26
N LYS A 34 -1.93 -3.24 3.42
CA LYS A 34 -2.19 -4.64 3.66
C LYS A 34 -3.22 -5.19 2.68
N LYS A 35 -4.28 -4.44 2.43
CA LYS A 35 -5.30 -4.84 1.47
C LYS A 35 -4.74 -4.97 0.07
N LEU A 36 -3.90 -4.02 -0.32
CA LEU A 36 -3.28 -4.06 -1.64
C LEU A 36 -2.34 -5.24 -1.78
N LYS A 37 -1.59 -5.54 -0.73
CA LYS A 37 -0.70 -6.71 -0.77
C LYS A 37 -1.49 -8.00 -0.90
N ASN A 38 -2.64 -8.09 -0.24
CA ASN A 38 -3.51 -9.25 -0.39
C ASN A 38 -4.00 -9.38 -1.83
N GLN A 39 -4.38 -8.28 -2.45
CA GLN A 39 -4.82 -8.31 -3.84
C GLN A 39 -3.69 -8.76 -4.75
N LEU A 40 -2.48 -8.29 -4.46
CA LEU A 40 -1.33 -8.67 -5.26
C LEU A 40 -1.08 -10.17 -5.20
N GLU A 41 -1.22 -10.76 -4.02
CA GLU A 41 -1.04 -12.19 -3.86
C GLU A 41 -2.10 -12.99 -4.59
N LYS A 42 -3.33 -12.49 -4.56
CA LYS A 42 -4.43 -13.19 -5.22
C LYS A 42 -4.35 -13.09 -6.75
N ASN A 43 -3.73 -12.04 -7.23
CA ASN A 43 -3.68 -11.76 -8.67
C ASN A 43 -2.32 -12.05 -9.27
N HIS A 44 -1.46 -12.74 -8.57
CA HIS A 44 -0.15 -13.05 -9.13
C HIS A 44 -0.30 -14.09 -10.24
N GLU A 45 0.55 -14.04 -11.19
CA GLU A 45 0.51 -14.96 -12.31
C GLU A 45 1.72 -15.77 -12.43
#